data_d12934f91b850caae8354d82616641b2
#
_entry.id   d12934f91b850caae8354d82616641b2
#
_cell.length_a   1.000
_cell.length_b   1.000
_cell.length_c   1.000
_cell.angle_alpha   90.00
_cell.angle_beta   90.00
_cell.angle_gamma   90.00
#
_symmetry.space_group_name_H-M   'P 1'
#
loop_
_entity.id
_entity.type
_entity.pdbx_description
1 polymer ?
#
loop_
_entity_poly.entity_id
_entity_poly.type
_entity_poly.pdbx_seq_one_letter_code
_entity_poly.pdbx_strand_id
1 'polypeptide(L)'
;MIILYHPRATRPRNRRLPLAVLSLAAVLEGKEEYEIVDGNLEDDPTAVILQLIDRHKVELLGVSAMPGPQMVAAMETSREIRRLRPHVPICWGGYFPSIYPDASLNARYVDYVVRGQGEDTLLELLDALRGNRGLDTVKGLSYKDLFGLRKANEERPMKGPDEFPWSPFHRLPVEKYLRPSFFGKRTAVHHASIGCPFNCSFCGVHAAYGNKEKMESPERTVAILTHLVEHYGIDSVQFYDMNFFLREDHARELCDRMAHLNLRWWCEARVDIMSRYTDETFAAIKRAGCAMIFFGAESGSDWVLEEMQKGITTQQTLEIARRTRQFNIIPEFSFVVGNPTDPDRDTKETLRFIRQIKRINPDSEIIIQHYTPTPQPHAAGGEMYGKIEAQIAFPDTPAGWAAKEWLNFTLRIDTNAPWLKRKTKKLIDNFEIVVGSRWPTVQDIRAPQWSRVLLKILSAWRYTLHVYSFPFELQMANQFIALRKPKRESL
;
A
#
# COMPACT_ATOMS: atom_id res chain seq x y z
N MET A 1 -13.41 -10.06 26.41
CA MET A 1 -13.00 -8.84 25.66
C MET A 1 -11.95 -9.18 24.62
N ILE A 2 -11.96 -8.51 23.47
CA ILE A 2 -11.00 -8.70 22.36
C ILE A 2 -10.17 -7.42 22.24
N ILE A 3 -8.85 -7.54 22.03
CA ILE A 3 -7.99 -6.40 21.73
C ILE A 3 -7.57 -6.48 20.26
N LEU A 4 -7.85 -5.43 19.49
CA LEU A 4 -7.40 -5.27 18.11
C LEU A 4 -6.23 -4.27 18.10
N TYR A 5 -5.03 -4.77 17.87
CA TYR A 5 -3.82 -3.97 17.85
C TYR A 5 -3.37 -3.65 16.42
N HIS A 6 -3.28 -2.35 16.13
CA HIS A 6 -2.61 -1.84 14.92
C HIS A 6 -1.21 -1.36 15.31
N PRO A 7 -0.14 -2.13 15.04
CA PRO A 7 1.21 -1.73 15.40
C PRO A 7 1.66 -0.47 14.67
N ARG A 8 2.59 0.28 15.26
CA ARG A 8 3.11 1.52 14.68
C ARG A 8 3.71 1.27 13.31
N ALA A 9 3.08 1.86 12.30
CA ALA A 9 3.47 1.72 10.90
C ALA A 9 4.11 2.99 10.32
N THR A 10 3.76 4.17 10.87
CA THR A 10 4.10 5.46 10.31
C THR A 10 4.66 6.42 11.35
N ARG A 11 5.32 7.47 10.88
CA ARG A 11 5.69 8.60 11.74
C ARG A 11 4.44 9.36 12.16
N PRO A 12 4.42 10.04 13.35
CA PRO A 12 3.24 10.74 13.87
C PRO A 12 2.56 11.70 12.89
N ARG A 13 3.33 12.32 12.00
CA ARG A 13 2.83 13.26 10.99
C ARG A 13 2.14 12.60 9.79
N ASN A 14 2.30 11.28 9.62
CA ASN A 14 1.77 10.51 8.49
C ASN A 14 0.74 9.47 8.94
N ARG A 15 0.11 9.68 10.09
CA ARG A 15 -0.93 8.80 10.59
C ARG A 15 -2.05 8.64 9.56
N ARG A 16 -2.58 7.42 9.48
CA ARG A 16 -3.71 7.06 8.63
C ARG A 16 -4.66 6.18 9.42
N LEU A 17 -5.95 6.28 9.12
CA LEU A 17 -6.94 5.39 9.70
C LEU A 17 -6.54 3.92 9.49
N PRO A 18 -6.56 3.10 10.54
CA PRO A 18 -6.20 1.68 10.46
C PRO A 18 -7.37 0.86 9.88
N LEU A 19 -7.63 1.01 8.57
CA LEU A 19 -8.83 0.45 7.91
C LEU A 19 -8.95 -1.07 8.10
N ALA A 20 -7.83 -1.81 8.08
CA ALA A 20 -7.86 -3.26 8.32
C ALA A 20 -8.35 -3.63 9.72
N VAL A 21 -8.04 -2.83 10.74
CA VAL A 21 -8.52 -3.05 12.11
C VAL A 21 -9.96 -2.56 12.26
N LEU A 22 -10.31 -1.47 11.59
CA LEU A 22 -11.69 -0.97 11.57
C LEU A 22 -12.66 -1.93 10.90
N SER A 23 -12.25 -2.67 9.84
CA SER A 23 -13.12 -3.66 9.23
C SER A 23 -13.34 -4.87 10.14
N LEU A 24 -12.34 -5.29 10.93
CA LEU A 24 -12.50 -6.30 11.97
C LEU A 24 -13.42 -5.80 13.10
N ALA A 25 -13.23 -4.56 13.52
CA ALA A 25 -14.08 -3.93 14.52
C ALA A 25 -15.55 -3.84 14.08
N ALA A 26 -15.79 -3.62 12.78
CA ALA A 26 -17.14 -3.55 12.23
C ALA A 26 -17.97 -4.83 12.47
N VAL A 27 -17.36 -6.01 12.38
CA VAL A 27 -18.07 -7.28 12.61
C VAL A 27 -18.21 -7.62 14.10
N LEU A 28 -17.43 -6.99 14.97
CA LEU A 28 -17.53 -7.12 16.43
C LEU A 28 -18.52 -6.12 17.04
N GLU A 29 -18.73 -4.95 16.38
CA GLU A 29 -19.55 -3.85 16.93
C GLU A 29 -20.95 -4.31 17.29
N GLY A 30 -21.36 -4.04 18.53
CA GLY A 30 -22.66 -4.44 19.07
C GLY A 30 -22.82 -5.95 19.38
N LYS A 31 -21.81 -6.77 19.11
CA LYS A 31 -21.83 -8.22 19.38
C LYS A 31 -20.81 -8.65 20.43
N GLU A 32 -19.65 -8.01 20.43
CA GLU A 32 -18.52 -8.37 21.29
C GLU A 32 -17.96 -7.14 21.99
N GLU A 33 -17.43 -7.35 23.20
CA GLU A 33 -16.65 -6.34 23.89
C GLU A 33 -15.24 -6.31 23.29
N TYR A 34 -14.82 -5.15 22.75
CA TYR A 34 -13.51 -5.01 22.14
C TYR A 34 -12.91 -3.61 22.33
N GLU A 35 -11.59 -3.54 22.25
CA GLU A 35 -10.82 -2.29 22.23
C GLU A 35 -9.86 -2.25 21.06
N ILE A 36 -9.68 -1.06 20.46
CA ILE A 36 -8.68 -0.81 19.42
C ILE A 36 -7.51 -0.08 20.02
N VAL A 37 -6.32 -0.68 19.93
CA VAL A 37 -5.06 -0.03 20.32
C VAL A 37 -4.28 0.31 19.04
N ASP A 38 -4.15 1.61 18.73
CA ASP A 38 -3.36 2.06 17.59
C ASP A 38 -1.99 2.58 18.03
N GLY A 39 -0.94 1.83 17.72
CA GLY A 39 0.44 2.19 18.00
C GLY A 39 0.93 3.46 17.33
N ASN A 40 0.19 4.01 16.34
CA ASN A 40 0.51 5.33 15.77
C ASN A 40 0.02 6.47 16.67
N LEU A 41 -0.92 6.21 17.59
CA LEU A 41 -1.46 7.18 18.55
C LEU A 41 -0.81 7.07 19.90
N GLU A 42 -0.51 5.84 20.33
CA GLU A 42 0.02 5.55 21.66
C GLU A 42 1.55 5.68 21.71
N ASP A 43 2.07 6.28 22.79
CA ASP A 43 3.51 6.35 23.03
C ASP A 43 4.07 4.97 23.40
N ASP A 44 3.37 4.25 24.27
CA ASP A 44 3.68 2.86 24.66
C ASP A 44 2.43 1.97 24.52
N PRO A 45 2.17 1.45 23.30
CA PRO A 45 1.01 0.58 23.07
C PRO A 45 1.09 -0.73 23.85
N THR A 46 2.30 -1.22 24.17
CA THR A 46 2.48 -2.46 24.96
C THR A 46 1.97 -2.27 26.39
N ALA A 47 2.29 -1.14 27.03
CA ALA A 47 1.78 -0.83 28.36
C ALA A 47 0.25 -0.69 28.36
N VAL A 48 -0.33 -0.06 27.35
CA VAL A 48 -1.80 0.04 27.19
C VAL A 48 -2.44 -1.33 27.09
N ILE A 49 -1.90 -2.22 26.25
CA ILE A 49 -2.42 -3.60 26.10
C ILE A 49 -2.31 -4.37 27.42
N LEU A 50 -1.20 -4.28 28.14
CA LEU A 50 -1.03 -4.93 29.43
C LEU A 50 -2.06 -4.45 30.44
N GLN A 51 -2.32 -3.14 30.53
CA GLN A 51 -3.35 -2.58 31.40
C GLN A 51 -4.76 -3.10 31.06
N LEU A 52 -5.08 -3.24 29.77
CA LEU A 52 -6.35 -3.82 29.33
C LEU A 52 -6.45 -5.30 29.74
N ILE A 53 -5.39 -6.08 29.56
CA ILE A 53 -5.35 -7.48 29.98
C ILE A 53 -5.53 -7.64 31.50
N ASP A 54 -4.94 -6.74 32.27
CA ASP A 54 -5.04 -6.79 33.75
C ASP A 54 -6.41 -6.36 34.29
N ARG A 55 -7.13 -5.55 33.52
CA ARG A 55 -8.48 -5.07 33.93
C ARG A 55 -9.61 -5.94 33.42
N HIS A 56 -9.40 -6.66 32.34
CA HIS A 56 -10.44 -7.41 31.63
C HIS A 56 -10.00 -8.86 31.38
N LYS A 57 -10.96 -9.77 31.28
CA LYS A 57 -10.70 -11.11 30.76
C LYS A 57 -10.54 -11.05 29.25
N VAL A 58 -9.29 -10.94 28.78
CA VAL A 58 -8.98 -10.87 27.34
C VAL A 58 -8.97 -12.28 26.76
N GLU A 59 -9.81 -12.50 25.75
CA GLU A 59 -9.96 -13.77 25.04
C GLU A 59 -9.01 -13.88 23.85
N LEU A 60 -8.66 -12.74 23.23
CA LEU A 60 -7.80 -12.70 22.05
C LEU A 60 -7.12 -11.33 21.92
N LEU A 61 -5.83 -11.35 21.61
CA LEU A 61 -5.09 -10.22 21.07
C LEU A 61 -4.89 -10.43 19.56
N GLY A 62 -5.65 -9.69 18.75
CA GLY A 62 -5.51 -9.65 17.30
C GLY A 62 -4.51 -8.58 16.87
N VAL A 63 -3.51 -8.92 16.08
CA VAL A 63 -2.41 -8.04 15.66
C VAL A 63 -2.36 -7.96 14.13
N SER A 64 -2.47 -6.75 13.58
CA SER A 64 -2.28 -6.53 12.15
C SER A 64 -0.80 -6.37 11.83
N ALA A 65 -0.26 -7.19 10.92
CA ALA A 65 1.17 -7.17 10.60
C ALA A 65 1.43 -6.99 9.09
N MET A 66 2.27 -5.98 8.78
CA MET A 66 2.83 -5.74 7.45
C MET A 66 4.36 -5.75 7.52
N PRO A 67 5.07 -6.10 6.44
CA PRO A 67 6.52 -5.96 6.39
C PRO A 67 6.98 -4.52 6.65
N GLY A 68 8.16 -4.36 7.24
CA GLY A 68 8.71 -3.05 7.57
C GLY A 68 8.54 -2.66 9.04
N PRO A 69 8.44 -1.37 9.38
CA PRO A 69 8.37 -0.90 10.78
C PRO A 69 7.22 -1.50 11.57
N GLN A 70 6.08 -1.75 10.93
CA GLN A 70 4.93 -2.37 11.58
C GLN A 70 5.22 -3.79 12.07
N MET A 71 6.00 -4.56 11.30
CA MET A 71 6.47 -5.90 11.70
C MET A 71 7.30 -5.84 12.98
N VAL A 72 8.22 -4.88 13.09
CA VAL A 72 9.05 -4.72 14.29
C VAL A 72 8.18 -4.45 15.51
N ALA A 73 7.26 -3.49 15.40
CA ALA A 73 6.36 -3.15 16.49
C ALA A 73 5.41 -4.31 16.87
N ALA A 74 4.88 -5.04 15.87
CA ALA A 74 4.06 -6.23 16.10
C ALA A 74 4.83 -7.31 16.87
N MET A 75 6.08 -7.56 16.46
CA MET A 75 6.96 -8.56 17.06
C MET A 75 7.32 -8.19 18.52
N GLU A 76 7.75 -6.94 18.75
CA GLU A 76 8.16 -6.48 20.08
C GLU A 76 7.01 -6.56 21.07
N THR A 77 5.86 -6.01 20.74
CA THR A 77 4.66 -6.06 21.58
C THR A 77 4.20 -7.51 21.82
N SER A 78 4.08 -8.33 20.77
CA SER A 78 3.62 -9.71 20.95
C SER A 78 4.56 -10.55 21.82
N ARG A 79 5.88 -10.34 21.69
CA ARG A 79 6.90 -10.99 22.53
C ARG A 79 6.75 -10.59 23.98
N GLU A 80 6.58 -9.32 24.28
CA GLU A 80 6.46 -8.82 25.64
C GLU A 80 5.15 -9.26 26.29
N ILE A 81 4.02 -9.24 25.57
CA ILE A 81 2.75 -9.79 26.05
C ILE A 81 2.88 -11.28 26.34
N ARG A 82 3.47 -12.07 25.45
CA ARG A 82 3.70 -13.50 25.67
C ARG A 82 4.55 -13.76 26.93
N ARG A 83 5.56 -12.92 27.16
CA ARG A 83 6.45 -13.04 28.33
C ARG A 83 5.72 -12.76 29.63
N LEU A 84 4.89 -11.71 29.67
CA LEU A 84 4.24 -11.23 30.90
C LEU A 84 2.84 -11.84 31.13
N ARG A 85 2.15 -12.23 30.08
CA ARG A 85 0.78 -12.79 30.09
C ARG A 85 0.67 -14.00 29.16
N PRO A 86 1.34 -15.12 29.51
CA PRO A 86 1.48 -16.27 28.62
C PRO A 86 0.17 -16.96 28.26
N HIS A 87 -0.88 -16.72 29.03
CA HIS A 87 -2.21 -17.30 28.82
C HIS A 87 -3.06 -16.59 27.76
N VAL A 88 -2.68 -15.37 27.33
CA VAL A 88 -3.45 -14.62 26.34
C VAL A 88 -3.16 -15.18 24.94
N PRO A 89 -4.19 -15.63 24.20
CA PRO A 89 -4.02 -16.06 22.81
C PRO A 89 -3.65 -14.86 21.92
N ILE A 90 -2.65 -15.06 21.05
CA ILE A 90 -2.18 -14.02 20.11
C ILE A 90 -2.40 -14.50 18.67
N CYS A 91 -3.21 -13.73 17.93
CA CYS A 91 -3.51 -13.96 16.54
C CYS A 91 -2.92 -12.87 15.65
N TRP A 92 -2.13 -13.26 14.66
CA TRP A 92 -1.64 -12.34 13.64
C TRP A 92 -2.48 -12.42 12.38
N GLY A 93 -2.77 -11.26 11.79
CA GLY A 93 -3.46 -11.12 10.50
C GLY A 93 -2.87 -9.97 9.67
N GLY A 94 -3.42 -9.76 8.48
CA GLY A 94 -2.96 -8.75 7.54
C GLY A 94 -2.02 -9.31 6.47
N TYR A 95 -1.33 -8.43 5.76
CA TYR A 95 -0.59 -8.77 4.55
C TYR A 95 0.52 -9.82 4.80
N PHE A 96 1.41 -9.57 5.79
CA PHE A 96 2.54 -10.48 6.03
C PHE A 96 2.10 -11.88 6.46
N PRO A 97 1.23 -12.06 7.48
CA PRO A 97 0.80 -13.39 7.89
C PRO A 97 -0.01 -14.13 6.82
N SER A 98 -0.70 -13.41 5.93
CA SER A 98 -1.41 -14.03 4.81
C SER A 98 -0.47 -14.67 3.79
N ILE A 99 0.67 -14.03 3.51
CA ILE A 99 1.66 -14.53 2.55
C ILE A 99 2.63 -15.51 3.20
N TYR A 100 3.03 -15.25 4.46
CA TYR A 100 4.01 -16.04 5.20
C TYR A 100 3.43 -16.61 6.51
N PRO A 101 2.36 -17.45 6.44
CA PRO A 101 1.75 -17.99 7.64
C PRO A 101 2.72 -18.84 8.45
N ASP A 102 3.57 -19.63 7.79
CA ASP A 102 4.56 -20.47 8.45
C ASP A 102 5.64 -19.65 9.16
N ALA A 103 6.15 -18.61 8.50
CA ALA A 103 7.13 -17.72 9.12
C ALA A 103 6.54 -17.02 10.36
N SER A 104 5.26 -16.63 10.30
CA SER A 104 4.55 -16.05 11.45
C SER A 104 4.38 -17.07 12.58
N LEU A 105 3.97 -18.29 12.28
CA LEU A 105 3.81 -19.38 13.27
C LEU A 105 5.14 -19.91 13.81
N ASN A 106 6.28 -19.69 13.16
CA ASN A 106 7.59 -20.02 13.73
C ASN A 106 7.92 -19.18 14.97
N ALA A 107 7.28 -18.04 15.14
CA ALA A 107 7.39 -17.24 16.36
C ALA A 107 6.65 -17.92 17.53
N ARG A 108 7.33 -18.03 18.70
CA ARG A 108 6.74 -18.64 19.90
C ARG A 108 5.59 -17.81 20.50
N TYR A 109 5.51 -16.54 20.13
CA TYR A 109 4.49 -15.61 20.62
C TYR A 109 3.26 -15.52 19.70
N VAL A 110 3.18 -16.28 18.59
CA VAL A 110 2.03 -16.33 17.69
C VAL A 110 1.37 -17.69 17.81
N ASP A 111 0.08 -17.73 18.16
CA ASP A 111 -0.71 -18.95 18.27
C ASP A 111 -1.50 -19.22 17.00
N TYR A 112 -2.09 -18.15 16.43
CA TYR A 112 -3.00 -18.19 15.30
C TYR A 112 -2.59 -17.20 14.21
N VAL A 113 -2.86 -17.56 12.98
CA VAL A 113 -2.67 -16.71 11.81
C VAL A 113 -3.94 -16.70 10.96
N VAL A 114 -4.49 -15.51 10.73
CA VAL A 114 -5.59 -15.29 9.80
C VAL A 114 -5.03 -14.93 8.45
N ARG A 115 -5.34 -15.74 7.42
CA ARG A 115 -4.93 -15.57 6.03
C ARG A 115 -6.05 -14.95 5.20
N GLY A 116 -5.72 -13.94 4.38
CA GLY A 116 -6.67 -13.23 3.53
C GLY A 116 -7.65 -12.38 4.33
N GLN A 117 -8.93 -12.42 3.95
CA GLN A 117 -10.00 -11.64 4.57
C GLN A 117 -10.33 -12.15 5.98
N GLY A 118 -10.26 -11.26 6.96
CA GLY A 118 -10.24 -11.62 8.37
C GLY A 118 -11.59 -11.57 9.11
N GLU A 119 -12.59 -10.88 8.57
CA GLU A 119 -13.84 -10.52 9.27
C GLU A 119 -14.60 -11.77 9.79
N ASP A 120 -14.98 -12.66 8.90
CA ASP A 120 -15.65 -13.91 9.30
C ASP A 120 -14.72 -14.88 10.01
N THR A 121 -13.42 -14.92 9.62
CA THR A 121 -12.43 -15.80 10.25
C THR A 121 -12.23 -15.43 11.72
N LEU A 122 -12.25 -14.14 12.06
CA LEU A 122 -12.15 -13.67 13.44
C LEU A 122 -13.33 -14.15 14.28
N LEU A 123 -14.56 -13.98 13.79
CA LEU A 123 -15.76 -14.45 14.49
C LEU A 123 -15.74 -15.97 14.72
N GLU A 124 -15.39 -16.73 13.69
CA GLU A 124 -15.29 -18.18 13.79
C GLU A 124 -14.15 -18.65 14.72
N LEU A 125 -13.02 -17.91 14.75
CA LEU A 125 -11.93 -18.17 15.70
C LEU A 125 -12.38 -17.93 17.15
N LEU A 126 -13.13 -16.88 17.42
CA LEU A 126 -13.67 -16.62 18.75
C LEU A 126 -14.62 -17.74 19.22
N ASP A 127 -15.47 -18.21 18.32
CA ASP A 127 -16.33 -19.38 18.59
C ASP A 127 -15.52 -20.63 18.89
N ALA A 128 -14.43 -20.86 18.16
CA ALA A 128 -13.55 -21.99 18.40
C ALA A 128 -12.80 -21.88 19.75
N LEU A 129 -12.35 -20.70 20.14
CA LEU A 129 -11.69 -20.46 21.41
C LEU A 129 -12.66 -20.64 22.61
N ARG A 130 -13.94 -20.44 22.39
CA ARG A 130 -15.03 -20.68 23.38
C ARG A 130 -15.51 -22.12 23.41
N GLY A 131 -14.97 -22.97 22.53
CA GLY A 131 -15.35 -24.39 22.47
C GLY A 131 -16.63 -24.69 21.70
N ASN A 132 -17.19 -23.71 20.97
CA ASN A 132 -18.43 -23.87 20.21
C ASN A 132 -18.21 -24.58 18.86
N ARG A 133 -16.95 -24.61 18.38
CA ARG A 133 -16.55 -25.28 17.12
C ARG A 133 -15.08 -25.76 17.17
N GLY A 134 -14.71 -26.64 16.27
CA GLY A 134 -13.31 -27.07 16.11
C GLY A 134 -12.45 -26.03 15.37
N LEU A 135 -11.21 -25.85 15.79
CA LEU A 135 -10.26 -24.98 15.09
C LEU A 135 -10.04 -25.37 13.61
N ASP A 136 -10.10 -26.68 13.33
CA ASP A 136 -9.96 -27.26 12.00
C ASP A 136 -11.08 -26.87 11.01
N THR A 137 -12.22 -26.39 11.53
CA THR A 137 -13.36 -25.94 10.72
C THR A 137 -13.29 -24.45 10.34
N VAL A 138 -12.39 -23.68 10.92
CA VAL A 138 -12.27 -22.23 10.71
C VAL A 138 -11.54 -21.94 9.40
N LYS A 139 -12.26 -21.54 8.35
CA LYS A 139 -11.65 -21.22 7.04
C LYS A 139 -10.73 -20.00 7.13
N GLY A 140 -9.60 -20.07 6.43
CA GLY A 140 -8.59 -19.01 6.43
C GLY A 140 -7.67 -19.00 7.65
N LEU A 141 -7.84 -19.93 8.59
CA LEU A 141 -7.00 -20.04 9.79
C LEU A 141 -5.78 -20.95 9.54
N SER A 142 -4.63 -20.52 10.05
CA SER A 142 -3.46 -21.37 10.31
C SER A 142 -3.10 -21.30 11.78
N TYR A 143 -2.70 -22.44 12.39
CA TYR A 143 -2.44 -22.54 13.82
C TYR A 143 -1.46 -23.66 14.13
N LYS A 144 -0.99 -23.74 15.37
CA LYS A 144 -0.26 -24.90 15.92
C LYS A 144 -1.22 -25.78 16.69
N ASP A 145 -1.22 -27.09 16.39
CA ASP A 145 -1.97 -28.06 17.18
C ASP A 145 -1.31 -28.31 18.56
N LEU A 146 -1.92 -29.18 19.36
CA LEU A 146 -1.44 -29.51 20.70
C LEU A 146 -0.02 -30.14 20.71
N PHE A 147 0.43 -30.65 19.58
CA PHE A 147 1.77 -31.21 19.39
C PHE A 147 2.76 -30.20 18.84
N GLY A 148 2.32 -28.95 18.62
CA GLY A 148 3.12 -27.88 18.00
C GLY A 148 3.26 -28.00 16.48
N LEU A 149 2.52 -28.92 15.84
CA LEU A 149 2.50 -29.05 14.39
C LEU A 149 1.66 -27.96 13.76
N ARG A 150 2.17 -27.35 12.69
CA ARG A 150 1.45 -26.33 11.94
C ARG A 150 0.33 -26.96 11.12
N LYS A 151 -0.85 -26.37 11.22
CA LYS A 151 -2.04 -26.71 10.45
C LYS A 151 -2.47 -25.49 9.64
N ALA A 152 -2.93 -25.72 8.43
CA ALA A 152 -3.51 -24.70 7.58
C ALA A 152 -4.85 -25.21 7.06
N ASN A 153 -5.94 -24.54 7.43
CA ASN A 153 -7.27 -24.86 6.96
C ASN A 153 -7.50 -24.36 5.53
N GLU A 154 -8.61 -24.75 4.93
CA GLU A 154 -9.03 -24.24 3.62
C GLU A 154 -9.03 -22.71 3.58
N GLU A 155 -8.76 -22.14 2.41
CA GLU A 155 -8.90 -20.71 2.19
C GLU A 155 -10.36 -20.27 2.32
N ARG A 156 -10.56 -19.06 2.83
CA ARG A 156 -11.89 -18.44 2.87
C ARG A 156 -12.23 -17.80 1.53
N PRO A 157 -13.42 -18.06 0.97
CA PRO A 157 -13.92 -17.30 -0.16
C PRO A 157 -14.01 -15.81 0.18
N MET A 158 -13.55 -14.94 -0.71
CA MET A 158 -13.61 -13.49 -0.52
C MET A 158 -15.02 -12.96 -0.70
N LYS A 159 -15.53 -12.21 0.27
CA LYS A 159 -16.77 -11.45 0.25
C LYS A 159 -16.54 -10.00 -0.20
N GLY A 160 -17.58 -9.37 -0.73
CA GLY A 160 -17.55 -7.96 -1.07
C GLY A 160 -17.69 -7.05 0.16
N PRO A 161 -17.22 -5.80 0.07
CA PRO A 161 -17.35 -4.83 1.18
C PRO A 161 -18.81 -4.62 1.61
N ASP A 162 -19.77 -4.70 0.67
CA ASP A 162 -21.20 -4.53 0.94
C ASP A 162 -21.81 -5.63 1.82
N GLU A 163 -21.13 -6.77 1.95
CA GLU A 163 -21.57 -7.88 2.79
C GLU A 163 -21.19 -7.70 4.27
N PHE A 164 -20.44 -6.64 4.59
CA PHE A 164 -20.00 -6.34 5.96
C PHE A 164 -20.62 -5.04 6.48
N PRO A 165 -20.72 -4.87 7.81
CA PRO A 165 -21.11 -3.59 8.42
C PRO A 165 -20.14 -2.45 8.06
N TRP A 166 -20.56 -1.21 8.31
CA TRP A 166 -19.68 -0.05 8.19
C TRP A 166 -18.62 -0.05 9.29
N SER A 167 -17.44 0.50 8.96
CA SER A 167 -16.40 0.74 9.94
C SER A 167 -16.89 1.64 11.08
N PRO A 168 -16.70 1.25 12.34
CA PRO A 168 -17.13 2.04 13.50
C PRO A 168 -16.16 3.20 13.75
N PHE A 169 -16.20 4.22 12.91
CA PHE A 169 -15.28 5.38 12.98
C PHE A 169 -15.28 6.06 14.34
N HIS A 170 -16.41 6.05 15.05
CA HIS A 170 -16.55 6.62 16.40
C HIS A 170 -15.66 5.96 17.46
N ARG A 171 -15.13 4.77 17.20
CA ARG A 171 -14.19 4.05 18.08
C ARG A 171 -12.78 4.64 18.07
N LEU A 172 -12.50 5.54 17.13
CA LEU A 172 -11.19 6.18 17.00
C LEU A 172 -11.34 7.72 16.94
N PRO A 173 -10.33 8.46 17.42
CA PRO A 173 -10.30 9.92 17.25
C PRO A 173 -9.94 10.28 15.81
N VAL A 174 -10.91 10.20 14.89
CA VAL A 174 -10.73 10.35 13.44
C VAL A 174 -9.96 11.63 13.06
N GLU A 175 -10.18 12.73 13.81
CA GLU A 175 -9.51 14.01 13.58
C GLU A 175 -7.98 13.92 13.66
N LYS A 176 -7.45 13.00 14.48
CA LYS A 176 -6.00 12.80 14.62
C LYS A 176 -5.36 12.13 13.41
N TYR A 177 -6.16 11.57 12.49
CA TYR A 177 -5.70 10.94 11.25
C TYR A 177 -5.88 11.82 10.03
N LEU A 178 -6.74 12.85 10.12
CA LEU A 178 -6.95 13.80 9.03
C LEU A 178 -5.73 14.69 8.89
N ARG A 179 -5.15 14.71 7.70
CA ARG A 179 -3.91 15.44 7.43
C ARG A 179 -4.02 16.30 6.17
N PRO A 180 -3.28 17.40 6.10
CA PRO A 180 -3.21 18.17 4.86
C PRO A 180 -2.45 17.39 3.77
N SER A 181 -2.96 17.50 2.55
CA SER A 181 -2.34 17.04 1.31
C SER A 181 -2.33 18.19 0.29
N PHE A 182 -1.75 17.97 -0.90
CA PHE A 182 -1.78 19.00 -1.94
C PHE A 182 -3.18 19.27 -2.50
N PHE A 183 -4.13 18.37 -2.27
CA PHE A 183 -5.50 18.49 -2.74
C PHE A 183 -6.53 18.77 -1.64
N GLY A 184 -6.14 18.79 -0.35
CA GLY A 184 -7.06 19.12 0.73
C GLY A 184 -6.37 19.38 2.05
N LYS A 185 -7.12 19.96 3.01
CA LYS A 185 -6.64 20.24 4.37
C LYS A 185 -6.94 19.10 5.34
N ARG A 186 -8.02 18.39 5.12
CA ARG A 186 -8.55 17.32 5.97
C ARG A 186 -8.77 16.05 5.14
N THR A 187 -7.64 15.42 4.75
CA THR A 187 -7.66 14.24 3.87
C THR A 187 -7.89 12.97 4.68
N ALA A 188 -8.98 12.28 4.36
CA ALA A 188 -9.25 10.92 4.83
C ALA A 188 -8.67 9.86 3.89
N VAL A 189 -8.78 8.59 4.29
CA VAL A 189 -8.46 7.42 3.47
C VAL A 189 -9.69 6.51 3.40
N HIS A 190 -9.87 5.85 2.25
CA HIS A 190 -10.92 4.85 2.06
C HIS A 190 -10.45 3.74 1.12
N HIS A 191 -11.02 2.54 1.25
CA HIS A 191 -10.91 1.44 0.30
C HIS A 191 -12.31 1.14 -0.23
N ALA A 192 -12.56 1.40 -1.51
CA ALA A 192 -13.81 1.07 -2.19
C ALA A 192 -13.74 -0.30 -2.88
N SER A 193 -12.61 -1.02 -2.76
CA SER A 193 -12.46 -2.37 -3.28
C SER A 193 -11.41 -3.17 -2.50
N ILE A 194 -11.43 -4.49 -2.64
CA ILE A 194 -10.48 -5.42 -2.05
C ILE A 194 -9.93 -6.33 -3.14
N GLY A 195 -8.59 -6.47 -3.21
CA GLY A 195 -7.91 -7.34 -4.14
C GLY A 195 -7.67 -6.73 -5.52
N CYS A 196 -7.26 -7.56 -6.47
CA CYS A 196 -6.97 -7.17 -7.85
C CYS A 196 -7.07 -8.42 -8.74
N PRO A 197 -7.78 -8.38 -9.90
CA PRO A 197 -7.97 -9.56 -10.73
C PRO A 197 -6.78 -9.86 -11.66
N PHE A 198 -5.74 -9.03 -11.65
CA PHE A 198 -4.59 -9.16 -12.54
C PHE A 198 -3.45 -9.99 -11.93
N ASN A 199 -2.71 -10.66 -12.82
CA ASN A 199 -1.63 -11.57 -12.46
C ASN A 199 -0.25 -11.01 -12.84
N CYS A 200 0.05 -9.77 -12.42
CA CYS A 200 1.36 -9.18 -12.66
C CYS A 200 2.44 -9.93 -11.87
N SER A 201 3.48 -10.41 -12.56
CA SER A 201 4.49 -11.31 -11.98
C SER A 201 5.32 -10.72 -10.84
N PHE A 202 5.36 -9.40 -10.68
CA PHE A 202 6.14 -8.68 -9.65
C PHE A 202 5.29 -8.24 -8.44
N CYS A 203 3.96 -8.48 -8.47
CA CYS A 203 3.02 -7.88 -7.52
C CYS A 203 2.63 -8.84 -6.39
N GLY A 204 2.84 -8.42 -5.14
CA GLY A 204 2.47 -9.22 -3.96
C GLY A 204 0.97 -9.29 -3.66
N VAL A 205 0.14 -8.48 -4.31
CA VAL A 205 -1.33 -8.48 -4.11
C VAL A 205 -1.93 -9.81 -4.52
N HIS A 206 -1.43 -10.41 -5.60
CA HIS A 206 -1.85 -11.73 -6.04
C HIS A 206 -1.64 -12.81 -4.98
N ALA A 207 -0.51 -12.79 -4.28
CA ALA A 207 -0.21 -13.75 -3.21
C ALA A 207 -1.15 -13.62 -2.00
N ALA A 208 -1.67 -12.41 -1.74
CA ALA A 208 -2.55 -12.15 -0.60
C ALA A 208 -4.03 -12.43 -0.90
N TYR A 209 -4.49 -12.17 -2.13
CA TYR A 209 -5.92 -12.19 -2.48
C TYR A 209 -6.25 -13.12 -3.64
N GLY A 210 -5.27 -13.77 -4.28
CA GLY A 210 -5.43 -14.46 -5.57
C GLY A 210 -5.80 -13.46 -6.66
N ASN A 211 -6.32 -13.96 -7.79
CA ASN A 211 -6.80 -13.12 -8.90
C ASN A 211 -8.27 -12.73 -8.69
N LYS A 212 -8.59 -12.17 -7.55
CA LYS A 212 -9.96 -11.82 -7.16
C LYS A 212 -10.03 -10.35 -6.79
N GLU A 213 -11.15 -9.73 -7.12
CA GLU A 213 -11.51 -8.40 -6.68
C GLU A 213 -12.99 -8.35 -6.30
N LYS A 214 -13.28 -7.58 -5.29
CA LYS A 214 -14.63 -7.24 -4.85
C LYS A 214 -14.72 -5.74 -4.65
N MET A 215 -15.64 -5.11 -5.37
CA MET A 215 -15.90 -3.68 -5.32
C MET A 215 -17.02 -3.37 -4.34
N GLU A 216 -16.92 -2.25 -3.67
CA GLU A 216 -18.01 -1.63 -2.92
C GLU A 216 -18.98 -0.98 -3.91
N SER A 217 -20.29 -1.01 -3.61
CA SER A 217 -21.27 -0.31 -4.44
C SER A 217 -21.06 1.20 -4.41
N PRO A 218 -21.37 1.93 -5.50
CA PRO A 218 -21.30 3.39 -5.52
C PRO A 218 -22.15 4.03 -4.41
N GLU A 219 -23.32 3.46 -4.12
CA GLU A 219 -24.21 3.91 -3.05
C GLU A 219 -23.51 3.87 -1.70
N ARG A 220 -22.88 2.74 -1.37
CA ARG A 220 -22.21 2.55 -0.10
C ARG A 220 -20.99 3.47 0.03
N THR A 221 -20.16 3.55 -1.00
CA THR A 221 -19.00 4.46 -1.01
C THR A 221 -19.43 5.91 -0.77
N VAL A 222 -20.47 6.38 -1.49
CA VAL A 222 -20.98 7.75 -1.33
C VAL A 222 -21.56 7.96 0.07
N ALA A 223 -22.31 7.00 0.61
CA ALA A 223 -22.87 7.11 1.95
C ALA A 223 -21.77 7.20 3.04
N ILE A 224 -20.70 6.41 2.92
CA ILE A 224 -19.54 6.49 3.84
C ILE A 224 -18.84 7.85 3.71
N LEU A 225 -18.60 8.32 2.48
CA LEU A 225 -17.98 9.62 2.26
C LEU A 225 -18.85 10.78 2.79
N THR A 226 -20.17 10.71 2.59
CA THR A 226 -21.13 11.68 3.17
C THR A 226 -21.02 11.70 4.68
N HIS A 227 -21.02 10.54 5.33
CA HIS A 227 -20.81 10.43 6.77
C HIS A 227 -19.50 11.08 7.22
N LEU A 228 -18.40 10.83 6.50
CA LEU A 228 -17.09 11.41 6.83
C LEU A 228 -17.07 12.94 6.63
N VAL A 229 -17.77 13.46 5.62
CA VAL A 229 -17.94 14.92 5.39
C VAL A 229 -18.73 15.52 6.53
N GLU A 230 -19.90 14.99 6.84
CA GLU A 230 -20.84 15.56 7.82
C GLU A 230 -20.32 15.52 9.25
N HIS A 231 -19.70 14.39 9.67
CA HIS A 231 -19.28 14.20 11.05
C HIS A 231 -17.85 14.65 11.33
N TYR A 232 -16.98 14.55 10.32
CA TYR A 232 -15.54 14.82 10.50
C TYR A 232 -15.01 15.93 9.61
N GLY A 233 -15.86 16.54 8.77
CA GLY A 233 -15.50 17.69 7.95
C GLY A 233 -14.34 17.43 7.00
N ILE A 234 -14.26 16.25 6.39
CA ILE A 234 -13.24 15.97 5.37
C ILE A 234 -13.51 16.83 4.12
N ASP A 235 -12.44 17.29 3.47
CA ASP A 235 -12.47 18.03 2.21
C ASP A 235 -11.78 17.25 1.07
N SER A 236 -11.20 16.12 1.41
CA SER A 236 -10.47 15.31 0.46
C SER A 236 -10.34 13.85 0.92
N VAL A 237 -10.13 12.94 -0.06
CA VAL A 237 -9.97 11.50 0.19
C VAL A 237 -8.90 10.88 -0.70
N GLN A 238 -8.13 9.96 -0.13
CA GLN A 238 -7.25 9.06 -0.86
C GLN A 238 -7.88 7.66 -0.89
N PHE A 239 -8.18 7.17 -2.09
CA PHE A 239 -8.60 5.81 -2.30
C PHE A 239 -7.37 4.91 -2.45
N TYR A 240 -7.18 4.00 -1.51
CA TYR A 240 -6.04 3.06 -1.50
C TYR A 240 -6.39 1.70 -2.11
N ASP A 241 -7.30 1.71 -3.09
CA ASP A 241 -7.66 0.54 -3.87
C ASP A 241 -6.50 0.12 -4.77
N MET A 242 -6.25 -1.17 -4.89
CA MET A 242 -5.19 -1.70 -5.76
C MET A 242 -5.44 -1.41 -7.24
N ASN A 243 -6.70 -1.16 -7.61
CA ASN A 243 -7.15 -0.71 -8.92
C ASN A 243 -8.56 -0.12 -8.81
N PHE A 244 -8.67 1.17 -8.58
CA PHE A 244 -9.95 1.86 -8.35
C PHE A 244 -10.89 1.82 -9.56
N PHE A 245 -10.33 1.90 -10.76
CA PHE A 245 -11.08 1.97 -12.02
C PHE A 245 -11.08 0.63 -12.77
N LEU A 246 -11.70 -0.41 -12.23
CA LEU A 246 -11.80 -1.69 -12.95
C LEU A 246 -12.88 -1.69 -14.03
N ARG A 247 -14.01 -1.06 -13.78
CA ARG A 247 -15.19 -1.02 -14.66
C ARG A 247 -15.62 0.42 -14.91
N GLU A 248 -15.81 0.77 -16.18
CA GLU A 248 -16.15 2.13 -16.59
C GLU A 248 -17.55 2.56 -16.12
N ASP A 249 -18.55 1.67 -16.22
CA ASP A 249 -19.91 1.91 -15.76
C ASP A 249 -19.96 2.25 -14.26
N HIS A 250 -19.32 1.43 -13.45
CA HIS A 250 -19.21 1.64 -12.01
C HIS A 250 -18.45 2.93 -11.65
N ALA A 251 -17.33 3.18 -12.32
CA ALA A 251 -16.54 4.39 -12.10
C ALA A 251 -17.33 5.67 -12.42
N ARG A 252 -18.09 5.65 -13.51
CA ARG A 252 -18.93 6.77 -13.94
C ARG A 252 -20.08 7.01 -12.96
N GLU A 253 -20.76 5.94 -12.56
CA GLU A 253 -21.86 6.03 -11.59
C GLU A 253 -21.36 6.59 -10.25
N LEU A 254 -20.23 6.07 -9.72
CA LEU A 254 -19.63 6.58 -8.49
C LEU A 254 -19.28 8.05 -8.61
N CYS A 255 -18.64 8.48 -9.71
CA CYS A 255 -18.26 9.86 -9.94
C CYS A 255 -19.47 10.80 -10.02
N ASP A 256 -20.52 10.40 -10.74
CA ASP A 256 -21.74 11.21 -10.85
C ASP A 256 -22.46 11.34 -9.50
N ARG A 257 -22.50 10.26 -8.71
CA ARG A 257 -23.10 10.26 -7.36
C ARG A 257 -22.30 11.07 -6.33
N MET A 258 -20.96 11.02 -6.37
CA MET A 258 -20.13 11.72 -5.36
C MET A 258 -19.83 13.18 -5.69
N ALA A 259 -20.14 13.65 -6.90
CA ALA A 259 -19.81 15.00 -7.35
C ALA A 259 -20.33 16.13 -6.43
N HIS A 260 -21.52 15.95 -5.85
CA HIS A 260 -22.16 16.91 -4.94
C HIS A 260 -21.40 17.10 -3.61
N LEU A 261 -20.55 16.13 -3.20
CA LEU A 261 -19.77 16.20 -1.97
C LEU A 261 -18.61 17.20 -2.05
N ASN A 262 -18.28 17.68 -3.26
CA ASN A 262 -17.20 18.64 -3.51
C ASN A 262 -15.85 18.22 -2.94
N LEU A 263 -15.61 16.89 -2.82
CA LEU A 263 -14.34 16.33 -2.36
C LEU A 263 -13.29 16.39 -3.46
N ARG A 264 -12.05 16.67 -3.10
CA ARG A 264 -10.91 16.41 -3.98
C ARG A 264 -10.30 15.05 -3.63
N TRP A 265 -9.87 14.30 -4.64
CA TRP A 265 -9.41 12.93 -4.38
C TRP A 265 -8.29 12.45 -5.29
N TRP A 266 -7.63 11.41 -4.81
CA TRP A 266 -6.56 10.65 -5.43
C TRP A 266 -6.91 9.17 -5.40
N CYS A 267 -6.52 8.41 -6.44
CA CYS A 267 -6.69 6.96 -6.50
C CYS A 267 -5.57 6.29 -7.30
N GLU A 268 -5.54 4.95 -7.28
CA GLU A 268 -4.66 4.12 -8.09
C GLU A 268 -5.43 3.48 -9.25
N ALA A 269 -4.80 3.39 -10.43
CA ALA A 269 -5.42 2.85 -11.62
C ALA A 269 -4.42 2.13 -12.53
N ARG A 270 -4.96 1.28 -13.40
CA ARG A 270 -4.20 0.64 -14.47
C ARG A 270 -4.32 1.44 -15.77
N VAL A 271 -3.21 1.52 -16.47
CA VAL A 271 -3.11 2.21 -17.78
C VAL A 271 -4.03 1.59 -18.83
N ASP A 272 -4.02 0.24 -18.97
CA ASP A 272 -4.78 -0.50 -19.98
C ASP A 272 -6.30 -0.38 -19.80
N ILE A 273 -6.75 -0.28 -18.56
CA ILE A 273 -8.18 -0.09 -18.26
C ILE A 273 -8.60 1.32 -18.65
N MET A 274 -7.94 2.33 -18.10
CA MET A 274 -8.34 3.72 -18.34
C MET A 274 -8.09 4.19 -19.78
N SER A 275 -7.16 3.57 -20.50
CA SER A 275 -6.95 3.91 -21.93
C SER A 275 -8.18 3.61 -22.81
N ARG A 276 -9.08 2.74 -22.33
CA ARG A 276 -10.33 2.35 -23.03
C ARG A 276 -11.54 3.20 -22.64
N TYR A 277 -11.44 3.96 -21.54
CA TYR A 277 -12.53 4.78 -21.05
C TYR A 277 -12.88 5.91 -22.03
N THR A 278 -14.14 6.29 -22.07
CA THR A 278 -14.63 7.39 -22.89
C THR A 278 -14.21 8.76 -22.35
N ASP A 279 -14.26 9.78 -23.19
CA ASP A 279 -13.98 11.16 -22.77
C ASP A 279 -15.05 11.70 -21.80
N GLU A 280 -16.30 11.25 -21.96
CA GLU A 280 -17.39 11.52 -21.03
C GLU A 280 -17.09 11.03 -19.62
N THR A 281 -16.49 9.84 -19.51
CA THR A 281 -16.09 9.28 -18.22
C THR A 281 -14.92 10.07 -17.60
N PHE A 282 -13.90 10.46 -18.39
CA PHE A 282 -12.84 11.34 -17.89
C PHE A 282 -13.40 12.71 -17.43
N ALA A 283 -14.37 13.25 -18.15
CA ALA A 283 -15.05 14.49 -17.74
C ALA A 283 -15.83 14.29 -16.42
N ALA A 284 -16.51 13.15 -16.24
CA ALA A 284 -17.19 12.81 -14.98
C ALA A 284 -16.19 12.67 -13.81
N ILE A 285 -15.08 11.95 -14.01
CA ILE A 285 -13.98 11.82 -13.03
C ILE A 285 -13.49 13.19 -12.60
N LYS A 286 -13.27 14.11 -13.55
CA LYS A 286 -12.83 15.48 -13.24
C LYS A 286 -13.89 16.28 -12.49
N ARG A 287 -15.15 16.21 -12.91
CA ARG A 287 -16.28 16.89 -12.22
C ARG A 287 -16.44 16.42 -10.79
N ALA A 288 -16.24 15.13 -10.55
CA ALA A 288 -16.27 14.53 -9.22
C ALA A 288 -15.09 14.95 -8.31
N GLY A 289 -14.14 15.74 -8.81
CA GLY A 289 -13.06 16.32 -8.03
C GLY A 289 -11.73 15.56 -8.07
N CYS A 290 -11.55 14.60 -9.00
CA CYS A 290 -10.27 13.89 -9.15
C CYS A 290 -9.13 14.89 -9.41
N ALA A 291 -8.15 14.89 -8.50
CA ALA A 291 -7.00 15.77 -8.57
C ALA A 291 -5.80 15.07 -9.23
N MET A 292 -5.60 13.80 -8.89
CA MET A 292 -4.46 13.02 -9.36
C MET A 292 -4.84 11.54 -9.42
N ILE A 293 -4.27 10.83 -10.38
CA ILE A 293 -4.39 9.37 -10.51
C ILE A 293 -3.00 8.77 -10.59
N PHE A 294 -2.72 7.82 -9.70
CA PHE A 294 -1.51 7.01 -9.75
C PHE A 294 -1.67 5.89 -10.79
N PHE A 295 -0.69 5.75 -11.67
CA PHE A 295 -0.63 4.73 -12.70
C PHE A 295 0.61 3.87 -12.56
N GLY A 296 0.44 2.58 -12.42
CA GLY A 296 1.53 1.63 -12.56
C GLY A 296 1.95 1.51 -14.03
N ALA A 297 2.85 2.38 -14.49
CA ALA A 297 3.43 2.33 -15.85
C ALA A 297 4.57 1.31 -15.97
N GLU A 298 5.23 1.00 -14.88
CA GLU A 298 6.28 0.02 -14.59
C GLU A 298 7.54 0.17 -15.44
N SER A 299 7.46 0.15 -16.78
CA SER A 299 8.62 0.27 -17.67
C SER A 299 8.31 1.11 -18.92
N GLY A 300 9.34 1.70 -19.47
CA GLY A 300 9.30 2.36 -20.79
C GLY A 300 9.64 1.41 -21.94
N SER A 301 9.52 0.11 -21.73
CA SER A 301 9.91 -0.92 -22.68
C SER A 301 8.87 -2.03 -22.75
N ASP A 302 8.28 -2.26 -23.92
CA ASP A 302 7.20 -3.24 -24.10
C ASP A 302 7.66 -4.67 -23.79
N TRP A 303 8.93 -5.04 -24.09
CA TRP A 303 9.44 -6.37 -23.75
C TRP A 303 9.54 -6.59 -22.23
N VAL A 304 9.84 -5.55 -21.42
CA VAL A 304 9.84 -5.64 -19.96
C VAL A 304 8.41 -5.77 -19.43
N LEU A 305 7.46 -5.00 -20.01
CA LEU A 305 6.05 -5.07 -19.65
C LEU A 305 5.45 -6.45 -19.91
N GLU A 306 5.88 -7.11 -20.98
CA GLU A 306 5.52 -8.49 -21.31
C GLU A 306 6.10 -9.48 -20.30
N GLU A 307 7.40 -9.40 -19.97
CA GLU A 307 8.02 -10.22 -18.91
C GLU A 307 7.37 -10.03 -17.55
N MET A 308 6.97 -8.80 -17.22
CA MET A 308 6.23 -8.49 -16.01
C MET A 308 4.77 -8.99 -16.03
N GLN A 309 4.30 -9.53 -17.14
CA GLN A 309 2.90 -9.91 -17.36
C GLN A 309 1.93 -8.77 -17.00
N LYS A 310 2.36 -7.52 -17.24
CA LYS A 310 1.58 -6.33 -16.88
C LYS A 310 0.36 -6.15 -17.76
N GLY A 311 0.41 -6.60 -19.01
CA GLY A 311 -0.69 -6.50 -19.98
C GLY A 311 -0.97 -5.06 -20.46
N ILE A 312 0.03 -4.17 -20.39
CA ILE A 312 -0.04 -2.80 -20.90
C ILE A 312 1.05 -2.57 -21.95
N THR A 313 0.92 -1.49 -22.75
CA THR A 313 1.95 -1.04 -23.67
C THR A 313 2.42 0.38 -23.36
N THR A 314 3.62 0.70 -23.81
CA THR A 314 4.17 2.06 -23.72
C THR A 314 3.26 3.08 -24.42
N GLN A 315 2.65 2.71 -25.55
CA GLN A 315 1.72 3.57 -26.29
C GLN A 315 0.48 3.93 -25.47
N GLN A 316 -0.09 2.98 -24.73
CA GLN A 316 -1.22 3.25 -23.83
C GLN A 316 -0.83 4.24 -22.70
N THR A 317 0.38 4.11 -22.17
CA THR A 317 0.89 5.06 -21.16
C THR A 317 1.02 6.48 -21.72
N LEU A 318 1.52 6.63 -22.97
CA LEU A 318 1.58 7.95 -23.62
C LEU A 318 0.18 8.52 -23.89
N GLU A 319 -0.79 7.66 -24.21
CA GLU A 319 -2.17 8.07 -24.42
C GLU A 319 -2.79 8.57 -23.10
N ILE A 320 -2.59 7.87 -22.00
CA ILE A 320 -3.01 8.33 -20.66
C ILE A 320 -2.37 9.69 -20.32
N ALA A 321 -1.09 9.90 -20.66
CA ALA A 321 -0.44 11.18 -20.44
C ALA A 321 -1.10 12.34 -21.23
N ARG A 322 -1.55 12.08 -22.47
CA ARG A 322 -2.30 13.07 -23.29
C ARG A 322 -3.68 13.35 -22.71
N ARG A 323 -4.44 12.27 -22.43
CA ARG A 323 -5.82 12.38 -21.93
C ARG A 323 -5.89 13.06 -20.57
N THR A 324 -5.03 12.67 -19.63
CA THR A 324 -4.98 13.32 -18.31
C THR A 324 -4.65 14.81 -18.41
N ARG A 325 -3.80 15.22 -19.36
CA ARG A 325 -3.55 16.63 -19.66
C ARG A 325 -4.81 17.32 -20.19
N GLN A 326 -5.51 16.70 -21.13
CA GLN A 326 -6.74 17.24 -21.72
C GLN A 326 -7.80 17.53 -20.66
N PHE A 327 -7.96 16.62 -19.69
CA PHE A 327 -8.95 16.76 -18.61
C PHE A 327 -8.41 17.46 -17.34
N ASN A 328 -7.18 17.98 -17.38
CA ASN A 328 -6.55 18.64 -16.22
C ASN A 328 -6.57 17.78 -14.95
N ILE A 329 -6.21 16.50 -15.10
CA ILE A 329 -5.97 15.54 -14.04
C ILE A 329 -4.46 15.29 -14.01
N ILE A 330 -3.84 15.30 -12.83
CA ILE A 330 -2.40 15.02 -12.71
C ILE A 330 -2.18 13.51 -12.76
N PRO A 331 -1.45 12.95 -13.76
CA PRO A 331 -1.06 11.55 -13.71
C PRO A 331 0.23 11.40 -12.89
N GLU A 332 0.25 10.44 -11.98
CA GLU A 332 1.43 10.03 -11.23
C GLU A 332 1.89 8.67 -11.75
N PHE A 333 2.92 8.64 -12.60
CA PHE A 333 3.43 7.41 -13.19
C PHE A 333 4.53 6.79 -12.34
N SER A 334 4.32 5.54 -11.93
CA SER A 334 5.31 4.73 -11.23
C SER A 334 6.05 3.81 -12.21
N PHE A 335 7.39 3.80 -12.09
CA PHE A 335 8.29 2.97 -12.86
C PHE A 335 9.12 2.08 -11.94
N VAL A 336 9.23 0.80 -12.30
CA VAL A 336 10.07 -0.20 -11.65
C VAL A 336 11.21 -0.52 -12.60
N VAL A 337 12.40 0.00 -12.32
CA VAL A 337 13.53 0.05 -13.25
C VAL A 337 14.67 -0.87 -12.82
N GLY A 338 15.40 -1.39 -13.77
CA GLY A 338 16.50 -2.33 -13.56
C GLY A 338 16.04 -3.77 -13.53
N ASN A 339 15.19 -4.15 -14.47
CA ASN A 339 14.72 -5.51 -14.68
C ASN A 339 15.91 -6.49 -14.82
N PRO A 340 15.90 -7.62 -14.12
CA PRO A 340 17.03 -8.55 -14.05
C PRO A 340 17.49 -9.12 -15.38
N THR A 341 16.62 -9.25 -16.38
CA THR A 341 16.94 -9.82 -17.67
C THR A 341 17.98 -8.97 -18.44
N ASP A 342 17.78 -7.65 -18.52
CA ASP A 342 18.75 -6.68 -19.04
C ASP A 342 18.59 -5.32 -18.36
N PRO A 343 19.19 -5.14 -17.16
CA PRO A 343 19.04 -3.92 -16.39
C PRO A 343 19.55 -2.65 -17.08
N ASP A 344 20.58 -2.77 -17.90
CA ASP A 344 21.20 -1.63 -18.58
C ASP A 344 20.33 -1.15 -19.76
N ARG A 345 19.71 -2.07 -20.50
CA ARG A 345 18.79 -1.77 -21.59
C ARG A 345 17.48 -1.20 -21.07
N ASP A 346 16.83 -1.90 -20.14
CA ASP A 346 15.59 -1.45 -19.48
C ASP A 346 15.74 -0.04 -18.93
N THR A 347 16.83 0.22 -18.17
CA THR A 347 17.08 1.55 -17.62
C THR A 347 17.13 2.62 -18.71
N LYS A 348 17.91 2.41 -19.78
CA LYS A 348 18.05 3.39 -20.85
C LYS A 348 16.73 3.66 -21.57
N GLU A 349 15.97 2.61 -21.88
CA GLU A 349 14.67 2.72 -22.55
C GLU A 349 13.66 3.46 -21.67
N THR A 350 13.55 3.09 -20.39
CA THR A 350 12.64 3.71 -19.45
C THR A 350 12.98 5.19 -19.17
N LEU A 351 14.25 5.56 -19.01
CA LEU A 351 14.61 6.96 -18.83
C LEU A 351 14.32 7.83 -20.07
N ARG A 352 14.47 7.28 -21.30
CA ARG A 352 14.03 7.98 -22.53
C ARG A 352 12.53 8.13 -22.58
N PHE A 353 11.80 7.09 -22.21
CA PHE A 353 10.34 7.08 -22.18
C PHE A 353 9.76 8.10 -21.18
N ILE A 354 10.30 8.20 -19.98
CA ILE A 354 9.93 9.23 -19.01
C ILE A 354 10.08 10.63 -19.61
N ARG A 355 11.13 10.88 -20.40
CA ARG A 355 11.31 12.15 -21.11
C ARG A 355 10.22 12.41 -22.17
N GLN A 356 9.72 11.36 -22.85
CA GLN A 356 8.60 11.47 -23.78
C GLN A 356 7.32 11.85 -23.03
N ILE A 357 7.02 11.19 -21.91
CA ILE A 357 5.87 11.54 -21.05
C ILE A 357 5.94 13.01 -20.66
N LYS A 358 7.11 13.48 -20.17
CA LYS A 358 7.29 14.87 -19.73
C LYS A 358 7.16 15.92 -20.85
N ARG A 359 7.40 15.54 -22.10
CA ARG A 359 7.12 16.40 -23.27
C ARG A 359 5.63 16.48 -23.58
N ILE A 360 4.90 15.38 -23.42
CA ILE A 360 3.45 15.30 -23.65
C ILE A 360 2.70 16.02 -22.53
N ASN A 361 3.01 15.67 -21.30
CA ASN A 361 2.37 16.22 -20.11
C ASN A 361 3.45 16.61 -19.07
N PRO A 362 3.89 17.87 -19.04
CA PRO A 362 4.88 18.34 -18.07
C PRO A 362 4.43 18.21 -16.60
N ASP A 363 3.11 18.19 -16.35
CA ASP A 363 2.53 18.08 -15.01
C ASP A 363 2.50 16.64 -14.49
N SER A 364 2.88 15.65 -15.32
CA SER A 364 2.99 14.25 -14.86
C SER A 364 3.97 14.15 -13.70
N GLU A 365 3.55 13.58 -12.59
CA GLU A 365 4.46 13.17 -11.51
C GLU A 365 5.17 11.86 -11.90
N ILE A 366 6.42 11.72 -11.53
CA ILE A 366 7.24 10.54 -11.87
C ILE A 366 7.81 9.93 -10.59
N ILE A 367 7.50 8.66 -10.36
CA ILE A 367 8.09 7.84 -9.31
C ILE A 367 8.95 6.78 -9.97
N ILE A 368 10.21 6.68 -9.56
CA ILE A 368 11.13 5.64 -10.06
C ILE A 368 11.52 4.74 -8.88
N GLN A 369 11.35 3.46 -8.99
CA GLN A 369 11.76 2.47 -8.01
C GLN A 369 12.72 1.48 -8.65
N HIS A 370 13.71 1.02 -7.89
CA HIS A 370 14.50 -0.12 -8.32
C HIS A 370 13.64 -1.39 -8.28
N TYR A 371 13.80 -2.23 -9.29
CA TYR A 371 13.18 -3.54 -9.24
C TYR A 371 13.61 -4.28 -7.97
N THR A 372 12.64 -4.70 -7.19
CA THR A 372 12.84 -5.49 -5.98
C THR A 372 11.86 -6.66 -6.06
N PRO A 373 12.33 -7.91 -6.09
CA PRO A 373 11.45 -9.05 -6.11
C PRO A 373 10.58 -9.04 -4.86
N THR A 374 9.30 -9.31 -5.05
CA THR A 374 8.38 -9.54 -3.93
C THR A 374 8.37 -11.03 -3.67
N PRO A 375 8.83 -11.49 -2.50
CA PRO A 375 8.81 -12.91 -2.19
C PRO A 375 7.39 -13.44 -2.23
N GLN A 376 7.16 -14.50 -2.98
CA GLN A 376 5.86 -15.15 -3.08
C GLN A 376 6.05 -16.66 -2.82
N PRO A 377 5.38 -17.23 -1.81
CA PRO A 377 5.55 -18.65 -1.45
C PRO A 377 5.09 -19.62 -2.55
N HIS A 378 4.26 -19.14 -3.48
CA HIS A 378 3.75 -19.91 -4.62
C HIS A 378 3.74 -19.01 -5.85
N ALA A 379 4.93 -18.83 -6.44
CA ALA A 379 5.08 -18.03 -7.63
C ALA A 379 4.23 -18.59 -8.78
N ALA A 380 3.03 -18.03 -8.96
CA ALA A 380 2.37 -18.03 -10.26
C ALA A 380 3.11 -17.12 -11.25
N GLY A 381 4.26 -16.56 -10.85
CA GLY A 381 5.14 -15.74 -11.66
C GLY A 381 5.91 -16.58 -12.64
N GLY A 382 6.02 -16.12 -13.91
CA GLY A 382 6.72 -16.79 -14.97
C GLY A 382 8.21 -17.07 -14.67
N GLU A 383 8.94 -17.63 -15.63
CA GLU A 383 10.36 -18.06 -15.50
C GLU A 383 11.30 -17.04 -14.83
N MET A 384 11.03 -15.76 -14.96
CA MET A 384 11.83 -14.68 -14.38
C MET A 384 11.82 -14.72 -12.85
N TYR A 385 10.66 -14.94 -12.23
CA TYR A 385 10.50 -15.01 -10.78
C TYR A 385 11.22 -16.21 -10.19
N GLY A 386 11.01 -17.38 -10.73
CA GLY A 386 11.66 -18.62 -10.23
C GLY A 386 13.18 -18.55 -10.23
N LYS A 387 13.77 -17.87 -11.22
CA LYS A 387 15.23 -17.67 -11.30
C LYS A 387 15.78 -16.70 -10.25
N ILE A 388 14.99 -15.71 -9.85
CA ILE A 388 15.41 -14.69 -8.88
C ILE A 388 15.14 -15.18 -7.45
N GLU A 389 13.99 -15.76 -7.20
CA GLU A 389 13.65 -16.33 -5.88
C GLU A 389 14.64 -17.42 -5.46
N ALA A 390 15.11 -18.25 -6.40
CA ALA A 390 16.14 -19.25 -6.14
C ALA A 390 17.49 -18.65 -5.67
N GLN A 391 17.71 -17.37 -5.88
CA GLN A 391 18.94 -16.66 -5.46
C GLN A 391 18.78 -15.93 -4.12
N ILE A 392 17.56 -15.85 -3.56
CA ILE A 392 17.27 -15.09 -2.35
C ILE A 392 16.72 -16.03 -1.28
N ALA A 393 17.47 -16.21 -0.19
CA ALA A 393 17.01 -16.95 0.98
C ALA A 393 16.19 -16.00 1.88
N PHE A 394 14.86 -16.08 1.77
CA PHE A 394 13.96 -15.28 2.59
C PHE A 394 13.91 -15.77 4.03
N PRO A 395 13.79 -14.89 5.03
CA PRO A 395 13.70 -15.27 6.43
C PRO A 395 12.44 -16.12 6.70
N ASP A 396 12.60 -17.13 7.52
CA ASP A 396 11.55 -18.05 7.97
C ASP A 396 10.92 -17.64 9.31
N THR A 397 11.31 -16.51 9.86
CA THR A 397 10.78 -15.97 11.13
C THR A 397 10.54 -14.46 11.04
N PRO A 398 9.58 -13.90 11.83
CA PRO A 398 9.40 -12.45 11.89
C PRO A 398 10.66 -11.71 12.37
N ALA A 399 11.45 -12.32 13.25
CA ALA A 399 12.72 -11.73 13.71
C ALA A 399 13.73 -11.59 12.57
N GLY A 400 13.81 -12.57 11.69
CA GLY A 400 14.64 -12.48 10.48
C GLY A 400 14.17 -11.33 9.57
N TRP A 401 12.87 -11.22 9.32
CA TRP A 401 12.29 -10.14 8.52
C TRP A 401 12.45 -8.74 9.15
N ALA A 402 12.56 -8.67 10.49
CA ALA A 402 12.82 -7.43 11.23
C ALA A 402 14.31 -7.04 11.28
N ALA A 403 15.23 -7.89 10.80
CA ALA A 403 16.64 -7.55 10.70
C ALA A 403 16.85 -6.37 9.73
N LYS A 404 17.85 -5.52 10.02
CA LYS A 404 18.09 -4.28 9.28
C LYS A 404 18.20 -4.46 7.77
N GLU A 405 18.85 -5.54 7.34
CA GLU A 405 18.99 -5.89 5.93
C GLU A 405 17.62 -6.08 5.26
N TRP A 406 16.75 -6.88 5.89
CA TRP A 406 15.41 -7.18 5.38
C TRP A 406 14.44 -6.02 5.51
N LEU A 407 14.59 -5.18 6.54
CA LEU A 407 13.86 -3.91 6.62
C LEU A 407 14.23 -2.99 5.46
N ASN A 408 15.52 -2.85 5.17
CA ASN A 408 15.98 -2.04 4.04
C ASN A 408 15.49 -2.60 2.70
N PHE A 409 15.50 -3.93 2.54
CA PHE A 409 14.96 -4.62 1.36
C PHE A 409 13.46 -4.34 1.20
N THR A 410 12.67 -4.54 2.25
CA THR A 410 11.22 -4.30 2.25
C THR A 410 10.88 -2.84 1.96
N LEU A 411 11.64 -1.91 2.54
CA LEU A 411 11.46 -0.47 2.33
C LEU A 411 12.09 0.03 1.02
N ARG A 412 12.68 -0.86 0.21
CA ARG A 412 13.37 -0.54 -1.05
C ARG A 412 14.45 0.53 -0.89
N ILE A 413 15.08 0.61 0.30
CA ILE A 413 16.17 1.54 0.61
C ILE A 413 17.48 1.02 0.03
N ASP A 414 17.75 -0.25 0.24
CA ASP A 414 18.90 -0.96 -0.32
C ASP A 414 18.43 -2.34 -0.79
N THR A 415 18.23 -2.43 -2.09
CA THR A 415 17.66 -3.63 -2.71
C THR A 415 18.76 -4.57 -3.10
N ASN A 416 19.73 -4.87 -2.33
CA ASN A 416 20.76 -5.90 -2.60
C ASN A 416 20.52 -6.72 -3.90
N ALA A 417 20.30 -5.97 -5.01
CA ALA A 417 19.96 -6.54 -6.31
C ALA A 417 21.24 -6.98 -7.00
N PRO A 418 21.64 -8.26 -6.93
CA PRO A 418 22.94 -8.72 -7.45
C PRO A 418 23.09 -8.53 -8.97
N TRP A 419 21.96 -8.43 -9.69
CA TRP A 419 21.92 -8.16 -11.12
C TRP A 419 22.11 -6.70 -11.49
N LEU A 420 21.92 -5.74 -10.54
CA LEU A 420 21.96 -4.31 -10.83
C LEU A 420 23.34 -3.72 -10.53
N LYS A 421 24.12 -3.46 -11.59
CA LYS A 421 25.46 -2.86 -11.46
C LYS A 421 25.39 -1.50 -10.76
N ARG A 422 26.38 -1.20 -9.92
CA ARG A 422 26.49 0.08 -9.21
C ARG A 422 26.40 1.31 -10.13
N LYS A 423 26.93 1.20 -11.37
CA LYS A 423 26.85 2.27 -12.37
C LYS A 423 25.42 2.55 -12.80
N THR A 424 24.64 1.49 -13.06
CA THR A 424 23.23 1.58 -13.47
C THR A 424 22.38 2.12 -12.34
N LYS A 425 22.56 1.62 -11.11
CA LYS A 425 21.89 2.17 -9.92
C LYS A 425 22.14 3.68 -9.77
N LYS A 426 23.40 4.12 -9.87
CA LYS A 426 23.74 5.55 -9.82
C LYS A 426 23.10 6.36 -10.94
N LEU A 427 22.99 5.79 -12.15
CA LEU A 427 22.33 6.47 -13.27
C LEU A 427 20.86 6.71 -12.96
N ILE A 428 20.15 5.70 -12.43
CA ILE A 428 18.74 5.80 -12.05
C ILE A 428 18.56 6.88 -10.97
N ASP A 429 19.34 6.80 -9.89
CA ASP A 429 19.27 7.75 -8.77
C ASP A 429 19.55 9.19 -9.21
N ASN A 430 20.58 9.38 -10.03
CA ASN A 430 20.94 10.70 -10.54
C ASN A 430 19.90 11.27 -11.50
N PHE A 431 19.33 10.41 -12.36
CA PHE A 431 18.23 10.82 -13.25
C PHE A 431 17.02 11.26 -12.44
N GLU A 432 16.65 10.50 -11.40
CA GLU A 432 15.55 10.86 -10.51
C GLU A 432 15.78 12.25 -9.86
N ILE A 433 16.99 12.53 -9.40
CA ILE A 433 17.36 13.83 -8.84
C ILE A 433 17.16 14.94 -9.87
N VAL A 434 17.64 14.75 -11.10
CA VAL A 434 17.55 15.76 -12.16
C VAL A 434 16.10 15.99 -12.58
N VAL A 435 15.32 14.92 -12.80
CA VAL A 435 13.90 15.03 -13.18
C VAL A 435 13.08 15.65 -12.06
N GLY A 436 13.24 15.17 -10.82
CA GLY A 436 12.53 15.72 -9.66
C GLY A 436 12.88 17.18 -9.35
N SER A 437 14.12 17.63 -9.69
CA SER A 437 14.49 19.04 -9.59
C SER A 437 13.94 19.87 -10.74
N ARG A 438 13.85 19.31 -11.95
CA ARG A 438 13.29 19.99 -13.12
C ARG A 438 11.79 20.19 -13.02
N TRP A 439 11.09 19.20 -12.43
CA TRP A 439 9.65 19.24 -12.14
C TRP A 439 9.42 18.87 -10.68
N PRO A 440 9.61 19.84 -9.75
CA PRO A 440 9.36 19.61 -8.32
C PRO A 440 7.92 19.19 -8.08
N THR A 441 7.75 18.12 -7.30
CA THR A 441 6.43 17.52 -7.02
C THR A 441 5.45 18.50 -6.39
N VAL A 442 4.19 18.45 -6.82
CA VAL A 442 3.09 19.23 -6.20
C VAL A 442 2.72 18.68 -4.82
N GLN A 443 3.08 17.44 -4.53
CA GLN A 443 2.75 16.78 -3.26
C GLN A 443 3.52 17.33 -2.06
N ASP A 444 4.67 17.96 -2.27
CA ASP A 444 5.39 18.65 -1.20
C ASP A 444 4.82 20.04 -0.95
N ILE A 445 3.74 20.12 -0.19
CA ILE A 445 3.04 21.36 0.15
C ILE A 445 3.86 22.33 1.01
N ARG A 446 4.98 21.86 1.58
CA ARG A 446 5.86 22.67 2.46
C ARG A 446 6.97 23.36 1.70
N ALA A 447 7.26 22.92 0.47
CA ALA A 447 8.33 23.50 -0.34
C ALA A 447 7.98 24.94 -0.76
N PRO A 448 8.78 25.97 -0.39
CA PRO A 448 8.57 27.34 -0.81
C PRO A 448 8.62 27.46 -2.34
N GLN A 449 7.84 28.37 -2.91
CA GLN A 449 7.82 28.58 -4.36
C GLN A 449 9.20 28.94 -4.95
N TRP A 450 9.96 29.79 -4.23
CA TRP A 450 11.31 30.17 -4.68
C TRP A 450 12.24 28.96 -4.82
N SER A 451 12.13 27.98 -3.94
CA SER A 451 12.95 26.77 -3.99
C SER A 451 12.62 25.92 -5.21
N ARG A 452 11.34 25.83 -5.59
CA ARG A 452 10.91 25.14 -6.80
C ARG A 452 11.45 25.82 -8.06
N VAL A 453 11.44 27.18 -8.10
CA VAL A 453 12.00 27.93 -9.20
C VAL A 453 13.50 27.74 -9.31
N LEU A 454 14.23 27.82 -8.19
CA LEU A 454 15.66 27.60 -8.13
C LEU A 454 16.07 26.23 -8.67
N LEU A 455 15.39 25.16 -8.20
CA LEU A 455 15.65 23.82 -8.68
C LEU A 455 15.37 23.66 -10.17
N LYS A 456 14.29 24.26 -10.69
CA LYS A 456 13.97 24.25 -12.12
C LYS A 456 15.09 24.89 -12.96
N ILE A 457 15.65 25.99 -12.49
CA ILE A 457 16.76 26.69 -13.17
C ILE A 457 18.04 25.84 -13.12
N LEU A 458 18.45 25.38 -11.95
CA LEU A 458 19.69 24.62 -11.77
C LEU A 458 19.67 23.30 -12.55
N SER A 459 18.53 22.65 -12.67
CA SER A 459 18.39 21.36 -13.36
C SER A 459 18.18 21.46 -14.88
N ALA A 460 17.82 22.65 -15.39
CA ALA A 460 17.40 22.83 -16.78
C ALA A 460 18.49 22.38 -17.78
N TRP A 461 19.72 22.82 -17.62
CA TRP A 461 20.83 22.48 -18.52
C TRP A 461 21.13 20.97 -18.49
N ARG A 462 21.14 20.35 -17.30
CA ARG A 462 21.36 18.89 -17.17
C ARG A 462 20.31 18.08 -17.90
N TYR A 463 19.06 18.44 -17.67
CA TYR A 463 17.93 17.76 -18.31
C TYR A 463 17.98 17.93 -19.84
N THR A 464 18.29 19.14 -20.35
CA THR A 464 18.34 19.44 -21.77
C THR A 464 19.49 18.71 -22.45
N LEU A 465 20.69 18.74 -21.86
CA LEU A 465 21.89 18.12 -22.40
C LEU A 465 22.05 16.63 -22.04
N HIS A 466 21.09 16.03 -21.32
CA HIS A 466 21.12 14.63 -20.87
C HIS A 466 22.29 14.29 -19.93
N VAL A 467 22.77 15.25 -19.14
CA VAL A 467 23.89 15.09 -18.22
C VAL A 467 23.40 14.71 -16.83
N TYR A 468 23.39 13.42 -16.52
CA TYR A 468 22.91 12.91 -15.23
C TYR A 468 24.05 12.54 -14.27
N SER A 469 25.29 12.54 -14.71
CA SER A 469 26.45 12.24 -13.86
C SER A 469 26.67 13.34 -12.83
N PHE A 470 26.93 12.93 -11.57
CA PHE A 470 27.31 13.81 -10.46
C PHE A 470 26.46 15.09 -10.30
N PRO A 471 25.15 15.01 -10.05
CA PRO A 471 24.28 16.18 -9.88
C PRO A 471 24.48 16.81 -8.48
N PHE A 472 25.75 17.17 -8.15
CA PHE A 472 26.15 17.62 -6.82
C PHE A 472 25.42 18.89 -6.39
N GLU A 473 25.30 19.88 -7.29
CA GLU A 473 24.59 21.13 -7.02
C GLU A 473 23.11 20.91 -6.69
N LEU A 474 22.46 19.91 -7.32
CA LEU A 474 21.08 19.56 -7.03
C LEU A 474 20.95 18.77 -5.72
N GLN A 475 21.93 17.93 -5.42
CA GLN A 475 21.99 17.21 -4.13
C GLN A 475 22.12 18.18 -2.97
N MET A 476 23.05 19.15 -3.08
CA MET A 476 23.22 20.22 -2.10
C MET A 476 21.95 21.06 -1.95
N ALA A 477 21.38 21.55 -3.07
CA ALA A 477 20.16 22.32 -3.02
C ALA A 477 19.01 21.55 -2.35
N ASN A 478 18.83 20.27 -2.67
CA ASN A 478 17.82 19.43 -2.04
C ASN A 478 18.03 19.22 -0.53
N GLN A 479 19.29 19.17 -0.05
CA GLN A 479 19.58 19.08 1.38
C GLN A 479 19.21 20.38 2.12
N PHE A 480 19.54 21.54 1.53
CA PHE A 480 19.21 22.85 2.12
C PHE A 480 17.73 23.20 2.07
N ILE A 481 17.04 22.79 1.00
CA ILE A 481 15.62 23.12 0.77
C ILE A 481 14.71 22.13 1.53
N ALA A 482 15.26 21.04 2.07
CA ALA A 482 14.52 19.97 2.75
C ALA A 482 13.33 19.43 1.92
N LEU A 483 13.47 19.42 0.59
CA LEU A 483 12.47 18.82 -0.30
C LEU A 483 12.45 17.31 -0.06
N ARG A 484 11.35 16.87 0.52
CA ARG A 484 11.13 15.46 0.84
C ARG A 484 10.75 14.71 -0.44
N LYS A 485 11.46 13.64 -0.70
CA LYS A 485 11.02 12.68 -1.71
C LYS A 485 9.71 12.02 -1.23
N PRO A 486 8.60 12.08 -1.95
CA PRO A 486 7.33 11.48 -1.56
C PRO A 486 7.46 9.97 -1.24
N LYS A 487 8.33 9.27 -1.95
CA LYS A 487 8.60 7.84 -1.86
C LYS A 487 8.97 7.27 -0.50
N ARG A 488 9.61 8.04 0.36
CA ARG A 488 10.13 7.52 1.63
C ARG A 488 9.20 7.77 2.80
N GLU A 489 8.04 8.36 2.55
CA GLU A 489 7.08 8.77 3.58
C GLU A 489 5.73 8.05 3.48
N SER A 490 5.49 7.31 2.40
CA SER A 490 4.25 6.53 2.21
C SER A 490 4.29 5.13 2.83
N LEU A 491 5.38 4.80 3.52
CA LEU A 491 5.51 3.58 4.31
C LEU A 491 5.81 3.93 5.76
#